data_ab2aec4237d506a1cd2ba1fba5583fe1
#
_entry.id   ab2aec4237d506a1cd2ba1fba5583fe1
#
_cell.length_a   1.000
_cell.length_b   1.000
_cell.length_c   1.000
_cell.angle_alpha   90.00
_cell.angle_beta   90.00
_cell.angle_gamma   90.00
#
_symmetry.space_group_name_H-M   'P 1'
#
loop_
_entity.id
_entity.type
_entity.pdbx_description
1 polymer ?
#
loop_
_entity_poly.entity_id
_entity_poly.type
_entity_poly.pdbx_seq_one_letter_code
_entity_poly.pdbx_strand_id
1 'polypeptide(L)'
;MVNYKTLYNAISDNEIAADEKYKGKITQVTDFIMDTGKDLIADAYITLVGDEFFGDVKCFFPNKSELINLKKGKRVKVIGYCDGLFLNVLLKNCIIK
;
A
#
# COMPACT_ATOMS: atom_id res chain seq x y z
N MET A 1 -3.42 -9.73 -11.19
CA MET A 1 -3.07 -9.00 -9.96
C MET A 1 -1.59 -8.66 -9.96
N VAL A 2 -1.27 -7.43 -9.66
CA VAL A 2 0.12 -6.97 -9.63
C VAL A 2 0.68 -7.21 -8.23
N ASN A 3 1.88 -7.79 -8.13
CA ASN A 3 2.52 -7.89 -6.84
C ASN A 3 3.40 -6.65 -6.58
N TYR A 4 3.68 -6.43 -5.31
CA TYR A 4 4.41 -5.27 -4.84
C TYR A 4 5.80 -5.12 -5.48
N LYS A 5 6.53 -6.21 -5.60
CA LYS A 5 7.89 -6.19 -6.15
C LYS A 5 7.91 -5.77 -7.62
N THR A 6 6.94 -6.26 -8.39
CA THR A 6 6.79 -5.87 -9.80
C THR A 6 6.49 -4.38 -9.92
N LEU A 7 5.59 -3.88 -9.05
CA LEU A 7 5.24 -2.47 -9.02
C LEU A 7 6.45 -1.59 -8.70
N TYR A 8 7.22 -1.95 -7.68
CA TYR A 8 8.43 -1.22 -7.31
C TYR A 8 9.47 -1.18 -8.42
N ASN A 9 9.70 -2.30 -9.08
CA ASN A 9 10.66 -2.35 -10.18
C ASN A 9 10.24 -1.43 -11.33
N ALA A 10 8.95 -1.44 -11.66
CA ALA A 10 8.42 -0.58 -12.71
C ALA A 10 8.59 0.90 -12.36
N ILE A 11 8.36 1.26 -11.10
CA ILE A 11 8.52 2.63 -10.61
C ILE A 11 9.97 3.08 -10.72
N SER A 12 10.88 2.23 -10.28
CA SER A 12 12.31 2.53 -10.32
C SER A 12 12.82 2.80 -11.73
N ASP A 13 12.25 2.07 -12.71
CA ASP A 13 12.66 2.22 -14.10
C ASP A 13 12.08 3.49 -14.73
N ASN A 14 10.79 3.73 -14.55
CA ASN A 14 10.13 4.92 -15.11
C ASN A 14 8.81 5.15 -14.37
N GLU A 15 8.82 6.13 -13.47
CA GLU A 15 7.68 6.46 -12.63
C GLU A 15 6.45 6.86 -13.42
N ILE A 16 6.62 7.63 -14.49
CA ILE A 16 5.49 8.09 -15.31
C ILE A 16 4.85 6.92 -16.04
N ALA A 17 5.65 6.07 -16.66
CA ALA A 17 5.15 4.89 -17.36
C ALA A 17 4.52 3.90 -16.38
N ALA A 18 5.10 3.73 -15.20
CA ALA A 18 4.55 2.86 -14.16
C ALA A 18 3.19 3.36 -13.68
N ASP A 19 3.05 4.67 -13.48
CA ASP A 19 1.79 5.27 -13.04
C ASP A 19 0.68 5.01 -14.06
N GLU A 20 0.95 5.21 -15.35
CA GLU A 20 -0.02 4.92 -16.40
C GLU A 20 -0.41 3.44 -16.45
N LYS A 21 0.58 2.56 -16.27
CA LYS A 21 0.36 1.12 -16.39
C LYS A 21 -0.36 0.52 -15.18
N TYR A 22 -0.01 0.98 -13.97
CA TYR A 22 -0.46 0.32 -12.73
C TYR A 22 -1.51 1.08 -11.94
N LYS A 23 -1.71 2.36 -12.20
CA LYS A 23 -2.73 3.14 -11.50
C LYS A 23 -4.11 2.53 -11.73
N GLY A 24 -4.83 2.28 -10.64
CA GLY A 24 -6.14 1.63 -10.67
C GLY A 24 -6.08 0.11 -10.75
N LYS A 25 -4.91 -0.48 -10.85
CA LYS A 25 -4.76 -1.94 -10.88
C LYS A 25 -4.83 -2.52 -9.48
N ILE A 26 -5.36 -3.75 -9.38
CA ILE A 26 -5.39 -4.48 -8.13
C ILE A 26 -3.97 -4.92 -7.79
N THR A 27 -3.53 -4.57 -6.59
CA THR A 27 -2.16 -4.82 -6.12
C THR A 27 -2.21 -5.59 -4.82
N GLN A 28 -1.36 -6.59 -4.69
CA GLN A 28 -1.20 -7.36 -3.46
C GLN A 28 0.16 -7.06 -2.84
N VAL A 29 0.15 -6.80 -1.53
CA VAL A 29 1.37 -6.56 -0.76
C VAL A 29 1.35 -7.44 0.47
N THR A 30 2.45 -8.13 0.73
CA THR A 30 2.64 -8.89 1.97
C THR A 30 3.88 -8.35 2.65
N ASP A 31 3.70 -7.75 3.83
CA ASP A 31 4.82 -7.13 4.54
C ASP A 31 4.44 -6.88 6.00
N PHE A 32 5.39 -6.35 6.76
CA PHE A 32 5.21 -6.03 8.17
C PHE A 32 4.62 -4.63 8.33
N ILE A 33 3.74 -4.49 9.34
CA ILE A 33 3.14 -3.20 9.66
C ILE A 33 4.18 -2.32 10.36
N MET A 34 4.45 -1.15 9.77
CA MET A 34 5.34 -0.15 10.34
C MET A 34 4.57 0.85 11.19
N ASP A 35 3.37 1.22 10.78
CA ASP A 35 2.54 2.18 11.48
C ASP A 35 1.06 2.02 11.16
N THR A 36 0.20 2.53 12.03
CA THR A 36 -1.25 2.56 11.84
C THR A 36 -1.74 3.96 12.18
N GLY A 37 -2.81 4.40 11.53
CA GLY A 37 -3.31 5.73 11.80
C GLY A 37 -4.64 6.04 11.14
N LYS A 38 -5.07 7.28 11.30
CA LYS A 38 -6.24 7.84 10.63
C LYS A 38 -5.82 9.09 9.89
N ASP A 39 -6.34 9.25 8.69
CA ASP A 39 -6.21 10.51 7.99
C ASP A 39 -7.19 11.53 8.57
N LEU A 40 -6.92 12.82 8.37
CA LEU A 40 -7.77 13.92 8.83
C LEU A 40 -9.18 13.84 8.22
N ILE A 41 -9.34 13.18 7.10
CA ILE A 41 -10.61 13.04 6.38
C ILE A 41 -11.26 11.67 6.64
N ALA A 42 -10.83 10.97 7.69
CA ALA A 42 -11.49 9.79 8.25
C ALA A 42 -11.13 8.42 7.66
N ASP A 43 -10.22 8.32 6.72
CA ASP A 43 -9.78 7.00 6.28
C ASP A 43 -8.72 6.43 7.22
N ALA A 44 -8.95 5.21 7.69
CA ALA A 44 -7.95 4.49 8.45
C ALA A 44 -6.90 3.94 7.49
N TYR A 45 -5.65 3.90 7.93
CA TYR A 45 -4.59 3.37 7.09
C TYR A 45 -3.58 2.58 7.90
N ILE A 46 -2.86 1.72 7.22
CA ILE A 46 -1.62 1.12 7.73
C ILE A 46 -0.49 1.45 6.76
N THR A 47 0.70 1.59 7.31
CA THR A 47 1.91 1.77 6.53
C THR A 47 2.71 0.48 6.64
N LEU A 48 3.03 -0.12 5.50
CA LEU A 48 3.85 -1.32 5.46
C LEU A 48 5.29 -0.95 5.18
N VAL A 49 6.21 -1.72 5.77
CA VAL A 49 7.62 -1.58 5.49
C VAL A 49 7.82 -1.88 4.01
N GLY A 50 8.34 -0.94 3.28
CA GLY A 50 8.63 -1.15 1.88
C GLY A 50 10.09 -1.49 1.67
N ASP A 51 10.63 -0.93 0.61
CA ASP A 51 12.05 -1.00 0.34
C ASP A 51 12.71 0.22 1.01
N GLU A 52 13.83 0.01 1.68
CA GLU A 52 14.54 1.10 2.36
C GLU A 52 15.02 2.20 1.40
N PHE A 53 15.11 1.90 0.11
CA PHE A 53 15.51 2.89 -0.90
C PHE A 53 14.32 3.60 -1.54
N PHE A 54 13.15 2.95 -1.61
CA PHE A 54 12.00 3.44 -2.37
C PHE A 54 10.81 3.84 -1.50
N GLY A 55 10.92 3.67 -0.19
CA GLY A 55 9.90 4.12 0.74
C GLY A 55 8.85 3.07 1.07
N ASP A 56 7.83 3.51 1.77
CA ASP A 56 6.81 2.67 2.38
C ASP A 56 5.62 2.44 1.45
N VAL A 57 4.77 1.49 1.84
CA VAL A 57 3.47 1.30 1.19
C VAL A 57 2.39 1.76 2.15
N LYS A 58 1.62 2.77 1.75
CA LYS A 58 0.51 3.28 2.55
C LYS A 58 -0.79 2.73 2.02
N CYS A 59 -1.52 2.03 2.89
CA CYS A 59 -2.74 1.30 2.51
C CYS A 59 -3.94 1.91 3.23
N PHE A 60 -4.90 2.42 2.48
CA PHE A 60 -6.12 3.03 3.02
C PHE A 60 -7.27 2.04 3.03
N PHE A 61 -7.96 1.93 4.16
CA PHE A 61 -9.04 0.97 4.36
C PHE A 61 -10.36 1.69 4.57
N PRO A 62 -11.38 1.40 3.75
CA PRO A 62 -12.71 1.97 3.98
C PRO A 62 -13.38 1.38 5.22
N ASN A 63 -13.03 0.15 5.59
CA ASN A 63 -13.60 -0.51 6.76
C ASN A 63 -12.57 -0.53 7.90
N LYS A 64 -12.75 0.37 8.86
CA LYS A 64 -11.85 0.48 10.03
C LYS A 64 -11.79 -0.80 10.86
N SER A 65 -12.84 -1.60 10.86
CA SER A 65 -12.89 -2.78 11.73
C SER A 65 -11.82 -3.80 11.37
N GLU A 66 -11.33 -3.81 10.15
CA GLU A 66 -10.25 -4.69 9.74
C GLU A 66 -8.92 -4.35 10.42
N LEU A 67 -8.78 -3.11 10.91
CA LEU A 67 -7.52 -2.62 11.47
C LEU A 67 -7.47 -2.64 13.00
N ILE A 68 -8.60 -2.86 13.67
CA ILE A 68 -8.71 -2.71 15.13
C ILE A 68 -7.72 -3.60 15.88
N ASN A 69 -7.50 -4.81 15.38
CA ASN A 69 -6.64 -5.79 16.05
C ASN A 69 -5.24 -5.88 15.47
N LEU A 70 -4.90 -5.00 14.53
CA LEU A 70 -3.58 -5.01 13.93
C LEU A 70 -2.61 -4.18 14.74
N LYS A 71 -1.37 -4.67 14.85
CA LYS A 71 -0.31 -4.02 15.61
C LYS A 71 0.95 -3.90 14.78
N LYS A 72 1.78 -2.92 15.13
CA LYS A 72 3.11 -2.77 14.53
C LYS A 72 3.89 -4.06 14.65
N GLY A 73 4.62 -4.40 13.62
CA GLY A 73 5.44 -5.61 13.55
C GLY A 73 4.73 -6.85 13.07
N LYS A 74 3.40 -6.82 12.95
CA LYS A 74 2.65 -7.95 12.43
C LYS A 74 2.78 -8.01 10.91
N ARG A 75 2.97 -9.21 10.38
CA ARG A 75 3.00 -9.44 8.94
C ARG A 75 1.57 -9.64 8.43
N VAL A 76 1.20 -8.89 7.39
CA VAL A 76 -0.14 -8.95 6.81
C VAL A 76 -0.06 -9.02 5.29
N LYS A 77 -1.12 -9.55 4.70
CA LYS A 77 -1.33 -9.51 3.25
C LYS A 77 -2.48 -8.54 2.99
N VAL A 78 -2.20 -7.52 2.20
CA VAL A 78 -3.16 -6.48 1.85
C VAL A 78 -3.42 -6.52 0.35
N ILE A 79 -4.68 -6.41 -0.01
CA ILE A 79 -5.08 -6.26 -1.42
C ILE A 79 -5.79 -4.93 -1.54
N GLY A 80 -5.40 -4.14 -2.53
CA GLY A 80 -6.00 -2.84 -2.78
C GLY A 80 -5.75 -2.36 -4.20
N TYR A 81 -6.25 -1.19 -4.53
CA TYR A 81 -6.04 -0.58 -5.84
C TYR A 81 -4.88 0.41 -5.76
N CYS A 82 -3.95 0.30 -6.69
CA CYS A 82 -2.86 1.27 -6.79
C CYS A 82 -3.43 2.64 -7.14
N ASP A 83 -3.18 3.63 -6.29
CA ASP A 83 -3.66 5.00 -6.49
C ASP A 83 -2.55 5.92 -6.98
N GLY A 84 -1.48 5.35 -7.49
CA GLY A 84 -0.36 6.11 -8.00
C GLY A 84 0.79 6.16 -7.03
N LEU A 85 1.75 6.97 -7.39
CA LEU A 85 3.07 7.03 -6.77
C LEU A 85 3.44 8.47 -6.52
N PHE A 86 3.46 8.81 -5.27
CA PHE A 86 3.95 10.11 -4.85
C PHE A 86 4.81 9.89 -3.63
N LEU A 87 6.11 9.78 -3.83
CA LEU A 87 7.11 9.43 -2.83
C LEU A 87 6.96 8.00 -2.29
N ASN A 88 5.71 7.53 -2.13
CA ASN A 88 5.38 6.20 -1.62
C ASN A 88 4.38 5.53 -2.55
N VAL A 89 4.28 4.22 -2.46
CA VAL A 89 3.18 3.50 -3.10
C VAL A 89 1.93 3.70 -2.27
N LEU A 90 0.85 4.15 -2.92
CA LEU A 90 -0.44 4.36 -2.26
C LEU A 90 -1.45 3.33 -2.77
N LEU A 91 -2.10 2.62 -1.84
CA LEU A 91 -3.18 1.69 -2.17
C LEU A 91 -4.47 2.16 -1.54
N LYS A 92 -5.57 2.08 -2.30
CA LYS A 92 -6.92 2.47 -1.85
C LYS A 92 -7.84 1.27 -1.80
N ASN A 93 -8.93 1.41 -1.07
CA ASN A 93 -9.99 0.40 -0.94
C ASN A 93 -9.40 -0.96 -0.58
N CYS A 94 -8.52 -0.95 0.39
CA CYS A 94 -7.79 -2.13 0.79
C CYS A 94 -8.62 -3.07 1.65
N ILE A 95 -8.30 -4.34 1.57
CA ILE A 95 -8.79 -5.38 2.48
C ILE A 95 -7.61 -6.20 2.97
N ILE A 96 -7.76 -6.77 4.15
CA ILE A 96 -6.82 -7.76 4.68
C ILE A 96 -7.25 -9.13 4.16
N LYS A 97 -6.29 -9.87 3.66
CA LYS A 97 -6.58 -11.21 3.16
C LYS A 97 -6.09 -12.29 4.12
#